data_5f73070c3a05751c451dc558d3688338
#
_entry.id   5f73070c3a05751c451dc558d3688338
#
_cell.length_a   1.000
_cell.length_b   1.000
_cell.length_c   1.000
_cell.angle_alpha   90.00
_cell.angle_beta   90.00
_cell.angle_gamma   90.00
#
_symmetry.space_group_name_H-M   'P 1'
#
loop_
_entity.id
_entity.type
_entity.pdbx_description
1 polymer ?
#
loop_
_entity_poly.entity_id
_entity_poly.type
_entity_poly.pdbx_seq_one_letter_code
_entity_poly.pdbx_strand_id
1 'polypeptide(L)'
;MLERFLVPKEDQILVDSDSMTAATKEIFMKMGLSEEVSQLSADVLMVSDLRGCESHGVSNMLPIYVERYGEGSRDLGINPKPNFKITRETPTTANIAVSYTHLTLPTILLV
;
A
#
# COMPACT_ATOMS: atom_id res chain seq x y z
N MET A 1 -10.70 -3.86 -16.63
CA MET A 1 -11.02 -3.00 -15.46
C MET A 1 -12.49 -2.64 -15.50
N LEU A 2 -13.14 -2.59 -14.36
CA LEU A 2 -14.56 -2.20 -14.28
C LEU A 2 -14.71 -0.72 -14.61
N GLU A 3 -15.70 -0.37 -15.42
CA GLU A 3 -15.94 1.01 -15.87
C GLU A 3 -16.07 2.02 -14.74
N ARG A 4 -16.59 1.59 -13.58
CA ARG A 4 -16.74 2.45 -12.41
C ARG A 4 -15.44 3.01 -11.84
N PHE A 5 -14.28 2.45 -12.21
CA PHE A 5 -12.97 2.92 -11.78
C PHE A 5 -12.29 3.80 -12.84
N LEU A 6 -12.92 3.96 -14.00
CA LEU A 6 -12.40 4.82 -15.05
C LEU A 6 -12.92 6.23 -14.88
N VAL A 7 -12.01 7.20 -15.00
CA VAL A 7 -12.40 8.62 -15.03
C VAL A 7 -12.93 8.94 -16.42
N PRO A 8 -14.13 9.51 -16.55
CA PRO A 8 -14.64 9.97 -17.84
C PRO A 8 -13.65 10.94 -18.52
N LYS A 9 -13.55 10.87 -19.85
CA LYS A 9 -12.58 11.68 -20.58
C LYS A 9 -12.70 13.19 -20.32
N GLU A 10 -13.91 13.67 -20.15
CA GLU A 10 -14.20 15.07 -19.84
C GLU A 10 -13.68 15.51 -18.46
N ASP A 11 -13.51 14.57 -17.53
CA ASP A 11 -13.05 14.84 -16.17
C ASP A 11 -11.57 14.51 -15.95
N GLN A 12 -10.90 14.01 -16.99
CA GLN A 12 -9.49 13.63 -16.88
C GLN A 12 -8.59 14.86 -16.82
N ILE A 13 -7.75 14.87 -15.79
CA ILE A 13 -6.67 15.86 -15.64
C ILE A 13 -5.36 15.11 -15.66
N LEU A 14 -4.49 15.48 -16.60
CA LEU A 14 -3.15 14.90 -16.67
C LEU A 14 -2.25 15.57 -15.63
N VAL A 15 -1.57 14.75 -14.85
CA VAL A 15 -0.66 15.18 -13.80
C VAL A 15 0.74 14.63 -14.10
N ASP A 16 1.76 15.42 -13.83
CA ASP A 16 3.15 14.98 -13.96
C ASP A 16 3.43 13.81 -13.02
N SER A 17 3.93 12.69 -13.58
CA SER A 17 4.14 11.47 -12.82
C SER A 17 5.22 11.61 -11.74
N ASP A 18 6.28 12.37 -12.00
CA ASP A 18 7.35 12.56 -11.03
C ASP A 18 6.88 13.40 -9.84
N SER A 19 6.11 14.44 -10.10
CA SER A 19 5.52 15.28 -9.05
C SER A 19 4.52 14.50 -8.20
N MET A 20 3.70 13.68 -8.83
CA MET A 20 2.74 12.83 -8.11
C MET A 20 3.45 11.77 -7.27
N THR A 21 4.51 11.17 -7.79
CA THR A 21 5.33 10.21 -7.05
C THR A 21 5.96 10.85 -5.82
N ALA A 22 6.53 12.04 -5.98
CA ALA A 22 7.13 12.79 -4.88
C ALA A 22 6.12 13.12 -3.77
N ALA A 23 4.96 13.62 -4.14
CA ALA A 23 3.88 13.93 -3.19
C ALA A 23 3.39 12.67 -2.47
N THR A 24 3.20 11.58 -3.19
CA THR A 24 2.78 10.29 -2.62
C THR A 24 3.82 9.75 -1.63
N LYS A 25 5.10 9.83 -1.99
CA LYS A 25 6.20 9.48 -1.10
C LYS A 25 6.16 10.27 0.21
N GLU A 26 5.99 11.59 0.12
CA GLU A 26 5.91 12.45 1.31
C GLU A 26 4.74 12.07 2.23
N ILE A 27 3.60 11.72 1.65
CA ILE A 27 2.44 11.27 2.43
C ILE A 27 2.77 9.99 3.19
N PHE A 28 3.39 9.01 2.54
CA PHE A 28 3.82 7.79 3.22
C PHE A 28 4.85 8.06 4.32
N MET A 29 5.78 8.97 4.09
CA MET A 29 6.75 9.36 5.13
C MET A 29 6.06 9.97 6.34
N LYS A 30 5.04 10.80 6.14
CA LYS A 30 4.22 11.36 7.23
C LYS A 30 3.43 10.30 7.98
N MET A 31 3.12 9.18 7.36
CA MET A 31 2.48 8.03 8.03
C MET A 31 3.47 7.20 8.86
N GLY A 32 4.75 7.54 8.84
CA GLY A 32 5.79 6.88 9.62
C GLY A 32 6.63 5.86 8.87
N LEU A 33 6.44 5.70 7.57
CA LEU A 33 7.29 4.82 6.77
C LEU A 33 8.67 5.44 6.59
N SER A 34 9.69 4.59 6.44
CA SER A 34 11.04 5.05 6.09
C SER A 34 11.06 5.65 4.68
N GLU A 35 12.08 6.44 4.38
CA GLU A 35 12.22 7.06 3.06
C GLU A 35 12.24 6.02 1.94
N GLU A 36 13.02 4.95 2.11
CA GLU A 36 13.15 3.87 1.14
C GLU A 36 11.82 3.15 0.89
N VAL A 37 11.12 2.77 1.96
CA VAL A 37 9.82 2.09 1.86
C VAL A 37 8.75 3.03 1.28
N SER A 38 8.81 4.31 1.63
CA SER A 38 7.89 5.33 1.07
C SER A 38 8.09 5.51 -0.43
N GLN A 39 9.34 5.52 -0.89
CA GLN A 39 9.65 5.59 -2.32
C GLN A 39 9.12 4.36 -3.06
N LEU A 40 9.42 3.16 -2.54
CA LEU A 40 8.92 1.92 -3.13
C LEU A 40 7.39 1.88 -3.21
N SER A 41 6.72 2.30 -2.14
CA SER A 41 5.26 2.32 -2.08
C SER A 41 4.66 3.30 -3.10
N ALA A 42 5.26 4.49 -3.23
CA ALA A 42 4.84 5.47 -4.22
C ALA A 42 5.05 4.96 -5.66
N ASP A 43 6.20 4.35 -5.93
CA ASP A 43 6.53 3.80 -7.24
C ASP A 43 5.54 2.69 -7.65
N VAL A 44 5.17 1.81 -6.74
CA VAL A 44 4.21 0.73 -7.02
C VAL A 44 2.83 1.29 -7.39
N LEU A 45 2.34 2.29 -6.68
CA LEU A 45 1.06 2.93 -7.00
C LEU A 45 1.13 3.66 -8.35
N MET A 46 2.24 4.34 -8.61
CA MET A 46 2.43 5.06 -9.86
C MET A 46 2.52 4.13 -11.07
N VAL A 47 3.19 3.00 -10.94
CA VAL A 47 3.24 1.98 -12.01
C VAL A 47 1.83 1.49 -12.36
N SER A 48 0.96 1.33 -11.40
CA SER A 48 -0.44 0.95 -11.65
C SER A 48 -1.16 2.02 -12.45
N ASP A 49 -1.01 3.30 -12.10
CA ASP A 49 -1.62 4.41 -12.84
C ASP A 49 -1.07 4.51 -14.26
N LEU A 50 0.25 4.40 -14.44
CA LEU A 50 0.89 4.48 -15.75
C LEU A 50 0.49 3.32 -16.67
N ARG A 51 0.12 2.18 -16.10
CA ARG A 51 -0.41 1.04 -16.85
C ARG A 51 -1.90 1.10 -17.11
N GLY A 52 -2.58 2.15 -16.67
CA GLY A 52 -4.02 2.30 -16.80
C GLY A 52 -4.84 1.50 -15.79
N CYS A 53 -4.21 0.97 -14.74
CA CYS A 53 -4.89 0.25 -13.66
C CYS A 53 -5.27 1.20 -12.52
N GLU A 54 -6.11 2.17 -12.79
CA GLU A 54 -6.50 3.24 -11.85
C GLU A 54 -7.13 2.72 -10.57
N SER A 55 -7.77 1.55 -10.61
CA SER A 55 -8.36 0.91 -9.43
C SER A 55 -7.33 0.59 -8.33
N HIS A 56 -6.06 0.47 -8.70
CA HIS A 56 -4.94 0.15 -7.80
C HIS A 56 -3.85 1.22 -7.82
N GLY A 57 -4.16 2.38 -8.37
CA GLY A 57 -3.26 3.53 -8.42
C GLY A 57 -3.43 4.47 -7.22
N VAL A 58 -2.82 5.64 -7.33
CA VAL A 58 -2.76 6.63 -6.26
C VAL A 58 -4.15 7.05 -5.79
N SER A 59 -5.04 7.40 -6.71
CA SER A 59 -6.34 7.98 -6.35
C SER A 59 -7.24 7.04 -5.55
N ASN A 60 -7.20 5.75 -5.85
CA ASN A 60 -8.04 4.77 -5.17
C ASN A 60 -7.38 4.13 -3.95
N MET A 61 -6.07 3.92 -3.99
CA MET A 61 -5.39 3.17 -2.94
C MET A 61 -4.79 4.05 -1.85
N LEU A 62 -4.26 5.22 -2.18
CA LEU A 62 -3.63 6.08 -1.19
C LEU A 62 -4.56 6.49 -0.05
N PRO A 63 -5.82 6.89 -0.29
CA PRO A 63 -6.75 7.20 0.79
C PRO A 63 -6.98 6.03 1.75
N ILE A 64 -7.03 4.80 1.23
CA ILE A 64 -7.17 3.60 2.04
C ILE A 64 -5.95 3.39 2.94
N TYR A 65 -4.75 3.57 2.40
CA TYR A 65 -3.53 3.46 3.18
C TYR A 65 -3.42 4.55 4.25
N VAL A 66 -3.74 5.80 3.91
CA VAL A 66 -3.76 6.90 4.88
C VAL A 66 -4.70 6.58 6.04
N GLU A 67 -5.88 6.07 5.76
CA GLU A 67 -6.83 5.66 6.78
C GLU A 67 -6.27 4.53 7.66
N ARG A 68 -5.65 3.51 7.04
CA ARG A 68 -5.14 2.34 7.76
C ARG A 68 -3.88 2.60 8.58
N TYR A 69 -3.04 3.54 8.17
CA TYR A 69 -1.89 3.98 8.97
C TYR A 69 -2.29 4.99 10.04
N GLY A 70 -3.48 5.58 9.97
CA GLY A 70 -3.96 6.59 10.90
C GLY A 70 -4.27 6.05 12.30
N GLU A 71 -4.23 6.91 13.29
CA GLU A 71 -4.44 6.57 14.70
C GLU A 71 -5.85 6.03 15.02
N GLY A 72 -6.84 6.37 14.22
CA GLY A 72 -8.23 5.93 14.40
C GLY A 72 -8.51 4.47 14.02
N SER A 73 -7.56 3.80 13.40
CA SER A 73 -7.72 2.51 12.77
C SER A 73 -7.10 1.38 13.59
N ARG A 74 -7.38 1.37 14.90
CA ARG A 74 -6.74 0.42 15.85
C ARG A 74 -6.91 -1.05 15.50
N ASP A 75 -8.03 -1.41 14.94
CA ASP A 75 -8.34 -2.80 14.61
C ASP A 75 -7.84 -3.23 13.23
N LEU A 76 -7.53 -2.28 12.36
CA LEU A 76 -7.05 -2.51 11.00
C LEU A 76 -5.74 -1.75 10.71
N GLY A 77 -5.14 -1.18 11.74
CA GLY A 77 -3.93 -0.37 11.62
C GLY A 77 -2.77 -1.14 11.02
N ILE A 78 -2.12 -0.55 10.03
CA ILE A 78 -0.91 -1.09 9.45
C ILE A 78 0.28 -0.53 10.23
N ASN A 79 1.19 -1.41 10.65
CA ASN A 79 2.42 -0.98 11.29
C ASN A 79 3.36 -0.37 10.23
N PRO A 80 3.70 0.94 10.33
CA PRO A 80 4.57 1.58 9.35
C PRO A 80 6.04 1.13 9.42
N LYS A 81 6.42 0.45 10.49
CA LYS A 81 7.78 -0.07 10.71
C LYS A 81 7.74 -1.55 11.08
N PRO A 82 7.33 -2.41 10.15
CA PRO A 82 7.24 -3.83 10.42
C PRO A 82 8.63 -4.43 10.62
N ASN A 83 8.70 -5.40 11.52
CA ASN A 83 9.91 -6.18 11.74
C ASN A 83 9.66 -7.61 11.26
N PHE A 84 10.05 -7.89 10.03
CA PHE A 84 9.91 -9.21 9.45
C PHE A 84 10.99 -10.15 9.98
N LYS A 85 10.58 -11.33 10.42
CA LYS A 85 11.50 -12.38 10.87
C LYS A 85 11.20 -13.68 10.16
N ILE A 86 12.22 -14.30 9.61
CA ILE A 86 12.12 -15.67 9.11
C ILE A 86 12.17 -16.60 10.31
N THR A 87 11.08 -17.32 10.57
CA THR A 87 10.96 -18.24 11.70
C THR A 87 11.36 -19.65 11.34
N ARG A 88 11.23 -20.01 10.08
CA ARG A 88 11.65 -21.30 9.54
C ARG A 88 11.93 -21.15 8.05
N GLU A 89 12.99 -21.76 7.59
CA GLU A 89 13.38 -21.74 6.19
C GLU A 89 13.81 -23.13 5.72
N THR A 90 13.44 -23.46 4.50
CA THR A 90 13.92 -24.62 3.76
C THR A 90 14.40 -24.15 2.38
N PRO A 91 15.06 -24.98 1.56
CA PRO A 91 15.49 -24.56 0.23
C PRO A 91 14.38 -24.05 -0.70
N THR A 92 13.13 -24.39 -0.41
CA THR A 92 11.98 -24.04 -1.26
C THR A 92 10.87 -23.26 -0.55
N THR A 93 10.94 -23.11 0.77
CA THR A 93 9.89 -22.45 1.57
C THR A 93 10.47 -21.63 2.69
N ALA A 94 9.71 -20.60 3.11
CA ALA A 94 10.03 -19.82 4.29
C ALA A 94 8.75 -19.42 5.02
N ASN A 95 8.81 -19.44 6.36
CA ASN A 95 7.76 -18.87 7.22
C ASN A 95 8.26 -17.53 7.74
N ILE A 96 7.47 -16.48 7.51
CA ILE A 96 7.83 -15.12 7.88
C ILE A 96 6.83 -14.60 8.90
N ALA A 97 7.32 -14.13 10.05
CA ALA A 97 6.53 -13.38 10.99
C ALA A 97 6.48 -11.92 10.55
N VAL A 98 5.27 -11.37 10.39
CA VAL A 98 5.05 -10.04 9.80
C VAL A 98 4.66 -8.96 10.80
N SER A 99 4.83 -9.18 12.07
CA SER A 99 4.54 -8.21 13.14
C SER A 99 3.07 -7.73 13.20
N TYR A 100 2.14 -8.48 12.67
CA TYR A 100 0.72 -8.22 12.88
C TYR A 100 0.27 -8.77 14.23
N THR A 101 -0.30 -7.91 15.04
CA THR A 101 -0.82 -8.30 16.34
C THR A 101 -2.29 -8.70 16.30
N HIS A 102 -3.03 -8.28 15.30
CA HIS A 102 -4.46 -8.49 15.15
C HIS A 102 -4.81 -9.34 13.95
N LEU A 103 -3.85 -10.01 13.38
CA LEU A 103 -4.08 -10.91 12.28
C LEU A 103 -5.07 -11.96 12.71
N THR A 104 -6.16 -11.88 12.07
CA THR A 104 -7.32 -12.64 12.41
C THR A 104 -6.98 -14.11 12.50
N LEU A 105 -7.09 -14.65 13.69
CA LEU A 105 -7.00 -16.08 13.92
C LEU A 105 -7.78 -16.93 12.91
N PRO A 106 -8.97 -16.49 12.44
CA PRO A 106 -9.69 -17.21 11.39
C PRO A 106 -8.87 -17.49 10.14
N THR A 107 -8.00 -16.58 9.75
CA THR A 107 -7.12 -16.80 8.59
C THR A 107 -6.11 -17.92 8.85
N ILE A 108 -5.61 -18.01 10.04
CA ILE A 108 -4.67 -19.07 10.44
C ILE A 108 -5.38 -20.43 10.52
N LEU A 109 -6.61 -20.45 10.98
CA LEU A 109 -7.41 -21.67 11.12
C LEU A 109 -7.87 -22.23 9.78
N LEU A 110 -7.98 -21.40 8.77
CA LEU A 110 -8.39 -21.80 7.43
C LEU A 110 -7.24 -22.33 6.59
N VAL A 111 -6.05 -22.15 7.03
CA VAL A 111 -4.83 -22.67 6.41
C VAL A 111 -4.49 -24.04 6.97
#